data_c94466a8895aec9da8700b2bad60d1c4
#
_entry.id   c94466a8895aec9da8700b2bad60d1c4
#
_cell.length_a   1.000
_cell.length_b   1.000
_cell.length_c   1.000
_cell.angle_alpha   90.00
_cell.angle_beta   90.00
_cell.angle_gamma   90.00
#
_symmetry.space_group_name_H-M   'P 1'
#
loop_
_entity.id
_entity.type
_entity.pdbx_description
1 polymer ?
#
loop_
_entity_poly.entity_id
_entity_poly.type
_entity_poly.pdbx_seq_one_letter_code
_entity_poly.pdbx_strand_id
1 'polypeptide(L)'
;MFVFNHKKGLSVLVSGLLTLCMLFTSCGDFLDIKPYGRTVPKTTEEYQALVTEMLTAIDGTNTGETGAGALFFNNEMVRSFETYGDNMETSLTSPSSNMAYYVGNLLGTNEASVYYERFYRVISRCNIILDNYETGRDTENGQQLIGACYALRGLAYYQLLRMYCEPVGAAAKPLGVPIVTGFDMEAKPNRSSYEETFKQVESDFKTAMSKNIKNDVYLFTPEIVKGLLARLYFWTGHFAEAKQYADQLVAAHPLLSGEDYKKMEEAVDGLAGNMLLRCDRSPVSDHAFSHLNPYFMERPLCARFVKLFAEKDKDIRYTLYFNKRRLNNKRFFSGLRTAEFYLISMESAYHLGDRTEALRMLNEFRAHRISPYTAYTMGTLPPVDADENIKVDCTGTALTPLMQAILNERRKELYLEGDRFFELKRNGRPEFWATSNGLKYTTEKFMYTFPLPPADLQVNPGLVQNPGYTEVLYN
;
A
#
# COMPACT_ATOMS: atom_id res chain seq x y z
N MET A 1 -27.55 -89.62 20.72
CA MET A 1 -26.59 -89.76 19.62
C MET A 1 -26.69 -88.51 18.75
N PHE A 2 -25.93 -87.50 19.11
CA PHE A 2 -25.96 -86.22 18.35
C PHE A 2 -24.76 -86.20 17.41
N VAL A 3 -25.02 -86.23 16.08
CA VAL A 3 -24.01 -86.10 15.08
C VAL A 3 -23.89 -84.64 14.75
N PHE A 4 -22.81 -83.95 15.14
CA PHE A 4 -22.51 -82.58 14.80
C PHE A 4 -22.01 -82.51 13.32
N ASN A 5 -22.69 -81.80 12.54
CA ASN A 5 -22.44 -81.65 11.11
C ASN A 5 -21.34 -80.63 10.88
N HIS A 6 -20.05 -81.05 10.82
CA HIS A 6 -18.86 -80.25 10.71
C HIS A 6 -18.78 -79.35 9.41
N LYS A 7 -19.59 -79.67 8.42
CA LYS A 7 -19.61 -78.89 7.13
C LYS A 7 -20.32 -77.57 7.23
N LYS A 8 -21.29 -77.39 8.14
CA LYS A 8 -21.99 -76.09 8.30
C LYS A 8 -21.19 -75.09 9.13
N GLY A 9 -20.36 -75.50 10.07
CA GLY A 9 -19.50 -74.65 10.88
C GLY A 9 -18.37 -74.01 10.06
N LEU A 10 -17.77 -74.79 9.15
CA LEU A 10 -16.69 -74.27 8.30
C LEU A 10 -17.17 -73.23 7.26
N SER A 11 -18.37 -73.40 6.72
CA SER A 11 -19.00 -72.43 5.78
C SER A 11 -19.32 -71.09 6.47
N VAL A 12 -19.76 -71.08 7.68
CA VAL A 12 -20.05 -69.86 8.46
C VAL A 12 -18.77 -69.13 8.85
N LEU A 13 -17.70 -69.87 9.17
CA LEU A 13 -16.40 -69.28 9.47
C LEU A 13 -15.72 -68.66 8.25
N VAL A 14 -15.78 -69.32 7.11
CA VAL A 14 -15.25 -68.78 5.83
C VAL A 14 -16.05 -67.59 5.35
N SER A 15 -17.40 -67.59 5.47
CA SER A 15 -18.23 -66.43 5.16
C SER A 15 -17.93 -65.27 6.10
N GLY A 16 -17.76 -65.49 7.40
CA GLY A 16 -17.40 -64.48 8.37
C GLY A 16 -16.04 -63.82 8.12
N LEU A 17 -15.05 -64.63 7.73
CA LEU A 17 -13.70 -64.20 7.37
C LEU A 17 -13.67 -63.36 6.05
N LEU A 18 -14.46 -63.76 5.06
CA LEU A 18 -14.62 -63.02 3.79
C LEU A 18 -15.31 -61.68 4.04
N THR A 19 -16.32 -61.63 4.90
CA THR A 19 -17.01 -60.38 5.24
C THR A 19 -16.11 -59.42 6.06
N LEU A 20 -15.25 -59.97 6.91
CA LEU A 20 -14.27 -59.17 7.67
C LEU A 20 -13.14 -58.64 6.80
N CYS A 21 -12.71 -59.36 5.76
CA CYS A 21 -11.75 -58.87 4.80
C CYS A 21 -12.28 -57.79 3.88
N MET A 22 -13.61 -57.74 3.65
CA MET A 22 -14.23 -56.63 2.88
C MET A 22 -14.39 -55.34 3.69
N LEU A 23 -14.28 -55.41 5.00
CA LEU A 23 -14.34 -54.19 5.86
C LEU A 23 -12.98 -53.49 5.97
N PHE A 24 -11.88 -54.10 5.48
CA PHE A 24 -10.54 -53.49 5.49
C PHE A 24 -10.07 -52.99 4.11
N THR A 25 -10.88 -53.14 3.06
CA THR A 25 -10.65 -52.35 1.83
C THR A 25 -11.18 -50.95 2.03
N SER A 26 -10.53 -50.22 2.95
CA SER A 26 -10.65 -48.77 3.04
C SER A 26 -10.13 -48.22 1.75
N CYS A 27 -11.03 -47.75 0.86
CA CYS A 27 -10.69 -46.97 -0.30
C CYS A 27 -9.90 -45.77 0.15
N GLY A 28 -8.58 -45.81 0.10
CA GLY A 28 -7.71 -44.65 0.23
C GLY A 28 -8.11 -43.53 -0.73
N ASP A 29 -8.69 -43.86 -1.87
CA ASP A 29 -9.19 -42.91 -2.86
C ASP A 29 -10.45 -42.13 -2.42
N PHE A 30 -11.19 -42.59 -1.39
CA PHE A 30 -12.38 -41.87 -0.89
C PHE A 30 -11.99 -40.67 -0.01
N LEU A 31 -10.80 -40.67 0.56
CA LEU A 31 -10.27 -39.51 1.32
C LEU A 31 -9.52 -38.52 0.42
N ASP A 32 -9.27 -38.90 -0.83
CA ASP A 32 -8.64 -38.02 -1.84
C ASP A 32 -9.70 -37.28 -2.66
N ILE A 33 -10.84 -36.92 -2.05
CA ILE A 33 -11.82 -36.01 -2.66
C ILE A 33 -11.19 -34.63 -2.74
N LYS A 34 -10.48 -34.38 -3.85
CA LYS A 34 -10.10 -33.03 -4.22
C LYS A 34 -11.38 -32.21 -4.41
N PRO A 35 -11.54 -31.09 -3.73
CA PRO A 35 -12.66 -30.21 -3.97
C PRO A 35 -12.70 -29.91 -5.49
N TYR A 36 -13.84 -30.15 -6.12
CA TYR A 36 -14.04 -29.89 -7.54
C TYR A 36 -13.60 -28.46 -7.86
N GLY A 37 -12.54 -28.31 -8.68
CA GLY A 37 -12.04 -27.02 -9.16
C GLY A 37 -10.82 -26.42 -8.46
N ARG A 38 -10.19 -27.11 -7.49
CA ARG A 38 -8.91 -26.62 -6.89
C ARG A 38 -7.87 -27.75 -6.90
N THR A 39 -6.91 -27.66 -7.80
CA THR A 39 -5.72 -28.53 -7.80
C THR A 39 -4.72 -27.97 -6.79
N VAL A 40 -4.18 -28.80 -5.91
CA VAL A 40 -3.01 -28.44 -5.08
C VAL A 40 -1.82 -28.31 -6.03
N PRO A 41 -1.16 -27.14 -6.10
CA PRO A 41 -0.01 -26.96 -7.00
C PRO A 41 1.10 -27.96 -6.68
N LYS A 42 1.77 -28.49 -7.71
CA LYS A 42 2.86 -29.46 -7.59
C LYS A 42 4.09 -29.07 -8.39
N THR A 43 3.91 -28.31 -9.46
CA THR A 43 5.00 -27.91 -10.37
C THR A 43 5.33 -26.43 -10.22
N THR A 44 6.51 -26.04 -10.68
CA THR A 44 6.93 -24.63 -10.70
C THR A 44 5.93 -23.76 -11.47
N GLU A 45 5.42 -24.25 -12.58
CA GLU A 45 4.47 -23.54 -13.45
C GLU A 45 3.13 -23.29 -12.74
N GLU A 46 2.65 -24.26 -11.97
CA GLU A 46 1.41 -24.12 -11.20
C GLU A 46 1.57 -23.09 -10.07
N TYR A 47 2.69 -23.10 -9.34
CA TYR A 47 3.00 -22.06 -8.34
C TYR A 47 3.24 -20.70 -8.98
N GLN A 48 3.90 -20.67 -10.15
CA GLN A 48 4.06 -19.44 -10.93
C GLN A 48 2.72 -18.82 -11.33
N ALA A 49 1.75 -19.66 -11.72
CA ALA A 49 0.41 -19.19 -12.06
C ALA A 49 -0.27 -18.48 -10.88
N LEU A 50 -0.13 -18.99 -9.64
CA LEU A 50 -0.66 -18.33 -8.44
C LEU A 50 0.01 -16.98 -8.16
N VAL A 51 1.32 -16.89 -8.36
CA VAL A 51 2.04 -15.61 -8.21
C VAL A 51 1.62 -14.64 -9.32
N THR A 52 1.52 -15.11 -10.57
CA THR A 52 1.10 -14.30 -11.72
C THR A 52 -0.31 -13.74 -11.52
N GLU A 53 -1.24 -14.48 -10.92
CA GLU A 53 -2.57 -13.99 -10.58
C GLU A 53 -2.50 -12.77 -9.64
N MET A 54 -1.61 -12.80 -8.64
CA MET A 54 -1.41 -11.65 -7.75
C MET A 54 -0.73 -10.47 -8.46
N LEU A 55 0.24 -10.72 -9.32
CA LEU A 55 0.95 -9.68 -10.08
C LEU A 55 0.03 -8.99 -11.11
N THR A 56 -0.81 -9.75 -11.81
CA THR A 56 -1.80 -9.19 -12.75
C THR A 56 -2.88 -8.37 -12.04
N ALA A 57 -3.20 -8.70 -10.79
CA ALA A 57 -4.08 -7.87 -9.98
C ALA A 57 -3.46 -6.50 -9.63
N ILE A 58 -2.13 -6.44 -9.43
CA ILE A 58 -1.41 -5.16 -9.25
C ILE A 58 -1.49 -4.30 -10.52
N ASP A 59 -1.42 -4.91 -11.68
CA ASP A 59 -1.55 -4.21 -12.96
C ASP A 59 -2.99 -3.78 -13.31
N GLY A 60 -3.97 -4.07 -12.45
CA GLY A 60 -5.37 -3.68 -12.65
C GLY A 60 -6.13 -4.50 -13.68
N THR A 61 -5.50 -5.53 -14.28
CA THR A 61 -6.12 -6.40 -15.29
C THR A 61 -7.00 -7.48 -14.68
N ASN A 62 -6.82 -7.75 -13.39
CA ASN A 62 -7.63 -8.69 -12.62
C ASN A 62 -7.94 -8.10 -11.24
N THR A 63 -9.12 -7.53 -11.09
CA THR A 63 -9.60 -6.97 -9.81
C THR A 63 -10.05 -8.04 -8.81
N GLY A 64 -9.86 -9.33 -9.15
CA GLY A 64 -10.46 -10.45 -8.49
C GLY A 64 -10.02 -10.73 -7.06
N GLU A 65 -10.07 -11.98 -6.74
CA GLU A 65 -10.05 -12.53 -5.38
C GLU A 65 -8.71 -12.44 -4.64
N THR A 66 -7.61 -12.03 -5.30
CA THR A 66 -6.28 -12.10 -4.69
C THR A 66 -6.02 -11.06 -3.60
N GLY A 67 -6.68 -9.92 -3.65
CA GLY A 67 -6.41 -8.77 -2.77
C GLY A 67 -5.18 -7.94 -3.17
N ALA A 68 -4.34 -8.43 -4.10
CA ALA A 68 -3.06 -7.80 -4.43
C ALA A 68 -3.20 -6.45 -5.16
N GLY A 69 -4.32 -6.18 -5.83
CA GLY A 69 -4.60 -4.87 -6.43
C GLY A 69 -4.59 -3.70 -5.45
N ALA A 70 -4.76 -3.97 -4.14
CA ALA A 70 -4.68 -2.95 -3.10
C ALA A 70 -3.23 -2.60 -2.66
N LEU A 71 -2.23 -3.38 -3.05
CA LEU A 71 -0.87 -3.27 -2.53
C LEU A 71 -0.17 -1.96 -2.93
N PHE A 72 -0.41 -1.47 -4.15
CA PHE A 72 0.12 -0.18 -4.63
C PHE A 72 -0.96 0.89 -4.74
N PHE A 73 -2.12 0.68 -4.15
CA PHE A 73 -3.32 1.49 -4.33
C PHE A 73 -3.80 1.50 -5.78
N ASN A 74 -4.90 0.82 -6.01
CA ASN A 74 -5.60 0.97 -7.27
C ASN A 74 -6.19 2.40 -7.40
N ASN A 75 -6.68 2.75 -8.56
CA ASN A 75 -7.25 4.07 -8.83
C ASN A 75 -8.34 4.50 -7.82
N GLU A 76 -9.16 3.57 -7.35
CA GLU A 76 -10.19 3.88 -6.36
C GLU A 76 -9.61 4.23 -5.00
N MET A 77 -8.55 3.54 -4.58
CA MET A 77 -7.84 3.85 -3.34
C MET A 77 -7.08 5.18 -3.44
N VAL A 78 -6.41 5.45 -4.58
CA VAL A 78 -5.77 6.75 -4.83
C VAL A 78 -6.81 7.86 -4.72
N ARG A 79 -7.96 7.70 -5.39
CA ARG A 79 -9.10 8.63 -5.29
C ARG A 79 -9.51 8.85 -3.84
N SER A 80 -9.75 7.77 -3.10
CA SER A 80 -10.25 7.83 -1.72
C SER A 80 -9.25 8.54 -0.80
N PHE A 81 -7.98 8.17 -0.84
CA PHE A 81 -6.95 8.80 0.00
C PHE A 81 -6.67 10.25 -0.39
N GLU A 82 -6.89 10.62 -1.64
CA GLU A 82 -6.82 12.02 -2.06
C GLU A 82 -8.00 12.84 -1.51
N THR A 83 -9.23 12.30 -1.58
CA THR A 83 -10.42 13.00 -1.11
C THR A 83 -10.57 13.03 0.40
N TYR A 84 -9.98 12.09 1.13
CA TYR A 84 -9.90 12.12 2.59
C TYR A 84 -8.82 13.08 3.11
N GLY A 85 -7.97 13.57 2.22
CA GLY A 85 -7.02 14.66 2.51
C GLY A 85 -7.66 16.04 2.48
N ASP A 86 -6.81 17.06 2.41
CA ASP A 86 -7.19 18.47 2.48
C ASP A 86 -6.86 19.25 1.20
N ASN A 87 -6.73 18.55 0.05
CA ASN A 87 -6.45 19.19 -1.24
C ASN A 87 -7.72 19.70 -1.94
N MET A 88 -8.89 19.16 -1.62
CA MET A 88 -10.16 19.57 -2.22
C MET A 88 -10.82 20.71 -1.47
N GLU A 89 -11.61 21.53 -2.18
CA GLU A 89 -12.40 22.59 -1.59
C GLU A 89 -13.44 22.02 -0.63
N THR A 90 -13.53 22.59 0.54
CA THR A 90 -14.53 22.24 1.52
C THR A 90 -15.80 23.05 1.26
N SER A 91 -16.91 22.41 0.92
CA SER A 91 -18.17 23.07 0.61
C SER A 91 -19.32 22.39 1.34
N LEU A 92 -20.24 23.20 1.88
CA LEU A 92 -21.47 22.72 2.50
C LEU A 92 -22.55 22.37 1.45
N THR A 93 -22.43 22.88 0.21
CA THR A 93 -23.29 22.46 -0.88
C THR A 93 -22.88 21.06 -1.31
N SER A 94 -23.80 20.10 -1.18
CA SER A 94 -23.55 18.75 -1.67
C SER A 94 -23.62 18.75 -3.18
N PRO A 95 -22.55 18.37 -3.89
CA PRO A 95 -22.69 17.95 -5.26
C PRO A 95 -23.50 16.65 -5.28
N SER A 96 -24.14 16.37 -6.39
CA SER A 96 -24.90 15.13 -6.59
C SER A 96 -24.04 13.86 -6.66
N SER A 97 -22.78 13.93 -6.27
CA SER A 97 -21.83 12.82 -6.39
C SER A 97 -21.87 11.87 -5.20
N ASN A 98 -21.62 10.60 -5.50
CA ASN A 98 -21.41 9.56 -4.50
C ASN A 98 -19.99 9.59 -3.90
N MET A 99 -19.22 10.64 -4.13
CA MET A 99 -17.83 10.72 -3.69
C MET A 99 -17.74 11.11 -2.22
N ALA A 100 -17.09 10.29 -1.43
CA ALA A 100 -16.84 10.56 -0.02
C ALA A 100 -15.62 11.49 0.12
N TYR A 101 -15.84 12.64 0.75
CA TYR A 101 -14.80 13.64 1.09
C TYR A 101 -14.46 13.65 2.58
N TYR A 102 -14.93 12.67 3.30
CA TYR A 102 -14.72 12.53 4.74
C TYR A 102 -14.36 11.09 5.07
N VAL A 103 -13.22 10.90 5.69
CA VAL A 103 -12.71 9.57 6.04
C VAL A 103 -13.66 8.77 6.93
N GLY A 104 -14.47 9.44 7.75
CA GLY A 104 -15.49 8.80 8.56
C GLY A 104 -16.54 8.03 7.73
N ASN A 105 -16.76 8.38 6.46
CA ASN A 105 -17.63 7.60 5.58
C ASN A 105 -17.04 6.20 5.32
N LEU A 106 -15.72 6.10 5.12
CA LEU A 106 -15.04 4.81 4.99
C LEU A 106 -15.09 4.03 6.31
N LEU A 107 -14.85 4.73 7.43
CA LEU A 107 -14.83 4.11 8.76
C LEU A 107 -16.21 3.63 9.22
N GLY A 108 -17.29 4.31 8.77
CA GLY A 108 -18.67 3.93 9.01
C GLY A 108 -19.19 2.81 8.10
N THR A 109 -18.37 2.35 7.15
CA THR A 109 -18.65 1.22 6.26
C THR A 109 -17.72 0.06 6.57
N ASN A 110 -17.89 -1.06 5.87
CA ASN A 110 -16.99 -2.21 6.01
C ASN A 110 -15.70 -2.09 5.18
N GLU A 111 -15.45 -0.97 4.52
CA GLU A 111 -14.31 -0.82 3.59
C GLU A 111 -12.95 -0.96 4.28
N ALA A 112 -12.80 -0.41 5.51
CA ALA A 112 -11.58 -0.61 6.29
C ALA A 112 -11.31 -2.09 6.58
N SER A 113 -12.34 -2.87 6.92
CA SER A 113 -12.23 -4.33 7.11
C SER A 113 -11.86 -5.04 5.80
N VAL A 114 -12.41 -4.61 4.68
CA VAL A 114 -12.10 -5.18 3.36
C VAL A 114 -10.63 -5.00 2.99
N TYR A 115 -10.02 -3.83 3.27
CA TYR A 115 -8.58 -3.65 3.03
C TYR A 115 -7.72 -4.54 3.91
N TYR A 116 -8.06 -4.66 5.20
CA TYR A 116 -7.37 -5.55 6.13
C TYR A 116 -7.41 -7.00 5.64
N GLU A 117 -8.59 -7.50 5.28
CA GLU A 117 -8.79 -8.83 4.74
C GLU A 117 -7.98 -9.07 3.45
N ARG A 118 -7.97 -8.09 2.53
CA ARG A 118 -7.21 -8.18 1.27
C ARG A 118 -5.72 -8.37 1.53
N PHE A 119 -5.13 -7.62 2.46
CA PHE A 119 -3.71 -7.74 2.79
C PHE A 119 -3.39 -9.09 3.43
N TYR A 120 -4.21 -9.56 4.38
CA TYR A 120 -4.00 -10.89 4.98
C TYR A 120 -4.25 -12.03 3.99
N ARG A 121 -5.10 -11.85 2.99
CA ARG A 121 -5.28 -12.81 1.90
C ARG A 121 -4.01 -12.95 1.06
N VAL A 122 -3.33 -11.85 0.75
CA VAL A 122 -2.01 -11.90 0.09
C VAL A 122 -0.98 -12.60 0.97
N ILE A 123 -0.91 -12.27 2.26
CA ILE A 123 0.00 -12.90 3.21
C ILE A 123 -0.23 -14.40 3.27
N SER A 124 -1.48 -14.84 3.41
CA SER A 124 -1.85 -16.26 3.44
C SER A 124 -1.45 -16.99 2.16
N ARG A 125 -1.72 -16.41 0.98
CA ARG A 125 -1.33 -16.99 -0.32
C ARG A 125 0.19 -17.11 -0.44
N CYS A 126 0.94 -16.10 -0.03
CA CYS A 126 2.40 -16.16 -0.04
C CYS A 126 2.92 -17.24 0.94
N ASN A 127 2.35 -17.35 2.15
CA ASN A 127 2.74 -18.37 3.10
C ASN A 127 2.47 -19.78 2.57
N ILE A 128 1.30 -20.02 1.97
CA ILE A 128 0.99 -21.32 1.34
C ILE A 128 2.04 -21.69 0.29
N ILE A 129 2.46 -20.74 -0.56
CA ILE A 129 3.48 -20.98 -1.58
C ILE A 129 4.84 -21.24 -0.93
N LEU A 130 5.25 -20.40 0.01
CA LEU A 130 6.55 -20.49 0.69
C LEU A 130 6.72 -21.80 1.47
N ASP A 131 5.63 -22.32 2.07
CA ASP A 131 5.63 -23.53 2.89
C ASP A 131 5.57 -24.81 2.03
N ASN A 132 4.92 -24.79 0.86
CA ASN A 132 4.63 -26.00 0.09
C ASN A 132 5.38 -26.13 -1.24
N TYR A 133 6.03 -25.06 -1.71
CA TYR A 133 6.76 -25.09 -2.96
C TYR A 133 8.13 -25.75 -2.77
N GLU A 134 8.27 -27.01 -3.20
CA GLU A 134 9.50 -27.80 -3.09
C GLU A 134 10.13 -28.08 -4.46
N THR A 135 9.35 -28.62 -5.41
CA THR A 135 9.85 -29.01 -6.74
C THR A 135 10.29 -27.80 -7.53
N GLY A 136 11.59 -27.74 -7.87
CA GLY A 136 12.17 -26.61 -8.60
C GLY A 136 12.53 -25.40 -7.76
N ARG A 137 12.41 -25.49 -6.43
CA ARG A 137 12.72 -24.41 -5.48
C ARG A 137 14.12 -23.83 -5.64
N ASP A 138 15.11 -24.69 -5.91
CA ASP A 138 16.52 -24.32 -6.03
C ASP A 138 16.92 -23.86 -7.45
N THR A 139 16.01 -23.91 -8.41
CA THR A 139 16.25 -23.36 -9.74
C THR A 139 16.24 -21.83 -9.70
N GLU A 140 16.85 -21.18 -10.70
CA GLU A 140 16.83 -19.73 -10.85
C GLU A 140 15.39 -19.19 -10.88
N ASN A 141 14.51 -19.81 -11.67
CA ASN A 141 13.10 -19.42 -11.73
C ASN A 141 12.38 -19.63 -10.39
N GLY A 142 12.64 -20.74 -9.69
CA GLY A 142 12.09 -20.99 -8.36
C GLY A 142 12.53 -19.97 -7.33
N GLN A 143 13.79 -19.57 -7.35
CA GLN A 143 14.28 -18.51 -6.44
C GLN A 143 13.67 -17.13 -6.73
N GLN A 144 13.42 -16.80 -8.01
CA GLN A 144 12.74 -15.57 -8.40
C GLN A 144 11.26 -15.60 -7.98
N LEU A 145 10.58 -16.74 -8.13
CA LEU A 145 9.21 -16.94 -7.64
C LEU A 145 9.13 -16.71 -6.12
N ILE A 146 10.03 -17.33 -5.36
CA ILE A 146 10.14 -17.14 -3.91
C ILE A 146 10.40 -15.68 -3.56
N GLY A 147 11.28 -15.02 -4.30
CA GLY A 147 11.55 -13.58 -4.15
C GLY A 147 10.29 -12.73 -4.31
N ALA A 148 9.48 -13.02 -5.33
CA ALA A 148 8.20 -12.34 -5.54
C ALA A 148 7.22 -12.57 -4.37
N CYS A 149 7.14 -13.78 -3.83
CA CYS A 149 6.31 -14.07 -2.65
C CYS A 149 6.74 -13.26 -1.43
N TYR A 150 8.04 -13.16 -1.15
CA TYR A 150 8.55 -12.32 -0.06
C TYR A 150 8.24 -10.84 -0.31
N ALA A 151 8.42 -10.33 -1.52
CA ALA A 151 8.11 -8.94 -1.85
C ALA A 151 6.62 -8.62 -1.69
N LEU A 152 5.73 -9.50 -2.15
CA LEU A 152 4.27 -9.38 -2.00
C LEU A 152 3.85 -9.40 -0.54
N ARG A 153 4.40 -10.33 0.26
CA ARG A 153 4.11 -10.43 1.69
C ARG A 153 4.62 -9.21 2.46
N GLY A 154 5.84 -8.79 2.21
CA GLY A 154 6.42 -7.58 2.78
C GLY A 154 5.60 -6.33 2.46
N LEU A 155 5.14 -6.21 1.21
CA LEU A 155 4.30 -5.08 0.78
C LEU A 155 2.93 -5.09 1.47
N ALA A 156 2.31 -6.27 1.64
CA ALA A 156 1.07 -6.41 2.38
C ALA A 156 1.22 -5.98 3.86
N TYR A 157 2.28 -6.43 4.53
CA TYR A 157 2.59 -5.97 5.90
C TYR A 157 2.94 -4.48 5.96
N TYR A 158 3.59 -3.93 4.96
CA TYR A 158 3.84 -2.49 4.88
C TYR A 158 2.55 -1.67 4.81
N GLN A 159 1.56 -2.11 4.03
CA GLN A 159 0.27 -1.44 3.97
C GLN A 159 -0.51 -1.58 5.29
N LEU A 160 -0.46 -2.76 5.92
CA LEU A 160 -1.03 -2.96 7.26
C LEU A 160 -0.38 -2.01 8.27
N LEU A 161 0.94 -1.87 8.25
CA LEU A 161 1.69 -0.96 9.12
C LEU A 161 1.26 0.51 8.90
N ARG A 162 1.09 0.94 7.64
CA ARG A 162 0.68 2.32 7.31
C ARG A 162 -0.76 2.62 7.70
N MET A 163 -1.67 1.69 7.48
CA MET A 163 -3.11 1.92 7.63
C MET A 163 -3.60 1.63 9.04
N TYR A 164 -3.17 0.52 9.65
CA TYR A 164 -3.74 -0.01 10.90
C TYR A 164 -2.85 0.17 12.13
N CYS A 165 -1.66 0.75 12.00
CA CYS A 165 -0.82 1.11 13.13
C CYS A 165 -0.75 2.62 13.30
N GLU A 166 -0.57 3.07 14.53
CA GLU A 166 -0.26 4.47 14.82
C GLU A 166 1.07 4.86 14.19
N PRO A 167 1.24 6.10 13.72
CA PRO A 167 2.53 6.55 13.21
C PRO A 167 3.59 6.58 14.31
N VAL A 168 4.86 6.57 13.92
CA VAL A 168 6.00 6.63 14.85
C VAL A 168 5.85 7.83 15.80
N GLY A 169 6.12 7.61 17.08
CA GLY A 169 6.04 8.67 18.10
C GLY A 169 4.63 8.99 18.61
N ALA A 170 3.57 8.40 18.02
CA ALA A 170 2.19 8.66 18.45
C ALA A 170 1.81 7.97 19.76
N ALA A 171 2.49 6.89 20.13
CA ALA A 171 2.26 6.13 21.36
C ALA A 171 3.59 5.68 21.97
N ALA A 172 3.63 5.56 23.30
CA ALA A 172 4.83 5.09 24.01
C ALA A 172 5.15 3.61 23.73
N LYS A 173 4.14 2.78 23.48
CA LYS A 173 4.26 1.38 23.10
C LYS A 173 3.35 1.12 21.89
N PRO A 174 3.80 1.49 20.69
CA PRO A 174 2.96 1.37 19.51
C PRO A 174 2.74 -0.11 19.17
N LEU A 175 1.47 -0.46 18.91
CA LEU A 175 1.09 -1.78 18.48
C LEU A 175 1.27 -1.92 16.96
N GLY A 176 1.80 -3.06 16.56
CA GLY A 176 1.84 -3.53 15.19
C GLY A 176 0.55 -4.25 14.79
N VAL A 177 0.70 -5.23 13.92
CA VAL A 177 -0.39 -6.13 13.48
C VAL A 177 -0.04 -7.58 13.81
N PRO A 178 -0.98 -8.52 13.78
CA PRO A 178 -0.66 -9.94 13.88
C PRO A 178 0.32 -10.39 12.80
N ILE A 179 1.43 -11.01 13.20
CA ILE A 179 2.43 -11.55 12.26
C ILE A 179 2.13 -13.03 12.05
N VAL A 180 1.89 -13.41 10.79
CA VAL A 180 1.61 -14.78 10.36
C VAL A 180 2.61 -15.12 9.25
N THR A 181 3.53 -16.05 9.53
CA THR A 181 4.60 -16.43 8.59
C THR A 181 4.44 -17.86 8.06
N GLY A 182 3.45 -18.60 8.50
CA GLY A 182 3.05 -19.92 8.03
C GLY A 182 1.54 -20.00 7.85
N PHE A 183 1.06 -21.07 7.24
CA PHE A 183 -0.36 -21.32 7.03
C PHE A 183 -0.93 -22.17 8.16
N ASP A 184 -1.70 -21.55 9.05
CA ASP A 184 -2.45 -22.22 10.13
C ASP A 184 -3.83 -21.58 10.27
N MET A 185 -4.89 -22.33 9.95
CA MET A 185 -6.27 -21.85 10.00
C MET A 185 -6.83 -21.72 11.43
N GLU A 186 -6.22 -22.36 12.41
CA GLU A 186 -6.66 -22.31 13.80
C GLU A 186 -5.90 -21.27 14.63
N ALA A 187 -4.81 -20.73 14.08
CA ALA A 187 -4.00 -19.74 14.76
C ALA A 187 -4.79 -18.45 15.02
N LYS A 188 -4.70 -17.96 16.26
CA LYS A 188 -5.29 -16.68 16.69
C LYS A 188 -4.18 -15.76 17.20
N PRO A 189 -3.31 -15.27 16.33
CA PRO A 189 -2.19 -14.43 16.75
C PRO A 189 -2.68 -13.10 17.32
N ASN A 190 -2.06 -12.67 18.40
CA ASN A 190 -2.24 -11.31 18.92
C ASN A 190 -1.48 -10.31 18.07
N ARG A 191 -1.72 -9.03 18.29
CA ARG A 191 -0.92 -7.97 17.68
C ARG A 191 0.53 -8.06 18.17
N SER A 192 1.46 -7.96 17.26
CA SER A 192 2.88 -7.73 17.57
C SER A 192 3.11 -6.29 18.01
N SER A 193 4.33 -5.96 18.40
CA SER A 193 4.76 -4.58 18.49
C SER A 193 4.93 -3.95 17.08
N TYR A 194 4.95 -2.65 17.03
CA TYR A 194 5.26 -1.90 15.80
C TYR A 194 6.64 -2.29 15.25
N GLU A 195 7.62 -2.41 16.15
CA GLU A 195 8.99 -2.79 15.81
C GLU A 195 9.09 -4.20 15.21
N GLU A 196 8.36 -5.17 15.75
CA GLU A 196 8.31 -6.52 15.17
C GLU A 196 7.66 -6.51 13.78
N THR A 197 6.58 -5.73 13.59
CA THR A 197 5.96 -5.56 12.27
C THR A 197 6.93 -4.91 11.28
N PHE A 198 7.65 -3.87 11.69
CA PHE A 198 8.69 -3.23 10.88
C PHE A 198 9.76 -4.25 10.45
N LYS A 199 10.30 -5.03 11.41
CA LYS A 199 11.32 -6.05 11.13
C LYS A 199 10.83 -7.14 10.20
N GLN A 200 9.56 -7.52 10.29
CA GLN A 200 8.96 -8.48 9.36
C GLN A 200 8.95 -7.94 7.93
N VAL A 201 8.51 -6.68 7.73
CA VAL A 201 8.53 -6.03 6.41
C VAL A 201 9.97 -5.92 5.88
N GLU A 202 10.88 -5.44 6.71
CA GLU A 202 12.30 -5.28 6.35
C GLU A 202 12.93 -6.61 5.93
N SER A 203 12.71 -7.67 6.72
CA SER A 203 13.20 -9.01 6.44
C SER A 203 12.67 -9.56 5.13
N ASP A 204 11.38 -9.40 4.87
CA ASP A 204 10.75 -9.86 3.64
C ASP A 204 11.32 -9.11 2.42
N PHE A 205 11.46 -7.79 2.47
CA PHE A 205 12.05 -7.02 1.37
C PHE A 205 13.53 -7.35 1.16
N LYS A 206 14.33 -7.47 2.22
CA LYS A 206 15.74 -7.86 2.10
C LYS A 206 15.90 -9.26 1.53
N THR A 207 15.03 -10.20 1.93
CA THR A 207 15.01 -11.55 1.37
C THR A 207 14.63 -11.51 -0.12
N ALA A 208 13.59 -10.76 -0.49
CA ALA A 208 13.20 -10.59 -1.89
C ALA A 208 14.36 -10.02 -2.73
N MET A 209 15.03 -8.99 -2.23
CA MET A 209 16.17 -8.37 -2.91
C MET A 209 17.33 -9.35 -3.12
N SER A 210 17.59 -10.24 -2.14
CA SER A 210 18.64 -11.25 -2.23
C SER A 210 18.40 -12.30 -3.32
N LYS A 211 17.14 -12.48 -3.74
CA LYS A 211 16.77 -13.40 -4.82
C LYS A 211 17.05 -12.85 -6.21
N ASN A 212 17.40 -11.57 -6.31
CA ASN A 212 17.89 -10.92 -7.52
C ASN A 212 17.02 -11.18 -8.75
N ILE A 213 15.73 -10.86 -8.65
CA ILE A 213 14.76 -10.97 -9.74
C ILE A 213 15.25 -10.15 -10.95
N LYS A 214 15.44 -10.79 -12.11
CA LYS A 214 16.10 -10.21 -13.27
C LYS A 214 15.16 -9.75 -14.37
N ASN A 215 13.88 -10.08 -14.27
CA ASN A 215 12.92 -9.85 -15.35
C ASN A 215 11.58 -9.33 -14.84
N ASP A 216 10.78 -8.82 -15.74
CA ASP A 216 9.46 -8.23 -15.43
C ASP A 216 8.39 -9.28 -15.10
N VAL A 217 8.67 -10.57 -15.29
CA VAL A 217 7.70 -11.65 -15.02
C VAL A 217 7.29 -11.66 -13.54
N TYR A 218 8.25 -11.43 -12.65
CA TYR A 218 8.02 -11.41 -11.21
C TYR A 218 7.98 -10.01 -10.61
N LEU A 219 8.07 -8.96 -11.41
CA LEU A 219 7.91 -7.54 -11.09
C LEU A 219 8.98 -6.97 -10.13
N PHE A 220 9.26 -7.64 -9.00
CA PHE A 220 10.03 -7.10 -7.88
C PHE A 220 11.55 -7.22 -8.09
N THR A 221 12.07 -6.56 -9.11
CA THR A 221 13.53 -6.45 -9.32
C THR A 221 14.20 -5.80 -8.10
N PRO A 222 15.52 -5.97 -7.91
CA PRO A 222 16.26 -5.31 -6.82
C PRO A 222 16.03 -3.81 -6.77
N GLU A 223 15.84 -3.16 -7.91
CA GLU A 223 15.60 -1.73 -8.01
C GLU A 223 14.22 -1.35 -7.46
N ILE A 224 13.17 -2.10 -7.81
CA ILE A 224 11.82 -1.91 -7.25
C ILE A 224 11.84 -2.16 -5.74
N VAL A 225 12.50 -3.23 -5.28
CA VAL A 225 12.60 -3.54 -3.85
C VAL A 225 13.39 -2.46 -3.08
N LYS A 226 14.42 -1.85 -3.67
CA LYS A 226 15.08 -0.66 -3.08
C LYS A 226 14.10 0.48 -2.87
N GLY A 227 13.20 0.73 -3.83
CA GLY A 227 12.15 1.75 -3.68
C GLY A 227 11.19 1.43 -2.53
N LEU A 228 10.81 0.17 -2.37
CA LEU A 228 9.97 -0.28 -1.25
C LEU A 228 10.68 -0.14 0.10
N LEU A 229 11.97 -0.47 0.17
CA LEU A 229 12.80 -0.25 1.36
C LEU A 229 12.94 1.24 1.69
N ALA A 230 13.17 2.10 0.70
CA ALA A 230 13.21 3.55 0.91
C ALA A 230 11.88 4.07 1.51
N ARG A 231 10.74 3.63 0.98
CA ARG A 231 9.40 3.94 1.53
C ARG A 231 9.23 3.45 2.97
N LEU A 232 9.61 2.20 3.24
CA LEU A 232 9.51 1.60 4.58
C LEU A 232 10.31 2.41 5.60
N TYR A 233 11.58 2.62 5.33
CA TYR A 233 12.48 3.35 6.23
C TYR A 233 12.04 4.80 6.44
N PHE A 234 11.60 5.47 5.38
CA PHE A 234 11.07 6.82 5.47
C PHE A 234 9.81 6.89 6.33
N TRP A 235 8.86 5.94 6.14
CA TRP A 235 7.66 5.87 6.94
C TRP A 235 7.92 5.60 8.42
N THR A 236 8.93 4.81 8.71
CA THR A 236 9.27 4.37 10.08
C THR A 236 10.34 5.25 10.75
N GLY A 237 10.77 6.35 10.11
CA GLY A 237 11.71 7.30 10.70
C GLY A 237 13.18 6.88 10.67
N HIS A 238 13.52 5.81 9.94
CA HIS A 238 14.91 5.37 9.70
C HIS A 238 15.51 6.17 8.54
N PHE A 239 15.76 7.46 8.79
CA PHE A 239 16.10 8.42 7.72
C PHE A 239 17.44 8.16 7.06
N ALA A 240 18.41 7.58 7.76
CA ALA A 240 19.72 7.25 7.18
C ALA A 240 19.57 6.17 6.08
N GLU A 241 18.86 5.10 6.38
CA GLU A 241 18.57 4.02 5.45
C GLU A 241 17.63 4.48 4.33
N ALA A 242 16.61 5.28 4.65
CA ALA A 242 15.72 5.86 3.65
C ALA A 242 16.49 6.66 2.62
N LYS A 243 17.40 7.55 3.07
CA LYS A 243 18.24 8.35 2.22
C LYS A 243 19.20 7.49 1.39
N GLN A 244 19.83 6.49 2.00
CA GLN A 244 20.78 5.60 1.32
C GLN A 244 20.14 4.88 0.11
N TYR A 245 18.93 4.33 0.26
CA TYR A 245 18.23 3.66 -0.86
C TYR A 245 17.67 4.66 -1.87
N ALA A 246 17.13 5.77 -1.41
CA ALA A 246 16.60 6.81 -2.28
C ALA A 246 17.68 7.43 -3.17
N ASP A 247 18.86 7.75 -2.62
CA ASP A 247 19.99 8.30 -3.37
C ASP A 247 20.46 7.37 -4.50
N GLN A 248 20.48 6.05 -4.27
CA GLN A 248 20.82 5.08 -5.30
C GLN A 248 19.85 5.13 -6.48
N LEU A 249 18.55 5.27 -6.20
CA LEU A 249 17.52 5.35 -7.24
C LEU A 249 17.57 6.68 -8.00
N VAL A 250 17.77 7.78 -7.30
CA VAL A 250 17.92 9.11 -7.90
C VAL A 250 19.15 9.19 -8.80
N ALA A 251 20.26 8.57 -8.38
CA ALA A 251 21.48 8.53 -9.18
C ALA A 251 21.30 7.69 -10.47
N ALA A 252 20.55 6.59 -10.39
CA ALA A 252 20.26 5.74 -11.56
C ALA A 252 19.22 6.36 -12.51
N HIS A 253 18.27 7.11 -11.98
CA HIS A 253 17.12 7.70 -12.70
C HIS A 253 17.01 9.19 -12.36
N PRO A 254 17.69 10.09 -13.07
CA PRO A 254 17.67 11.52 -12.78
C PRO A 254 16.26 12.13 -12.88
N LEU A 255 16.04 13.25 -12.20
CA LEU A 255 14.82 14.04 -12.33
C LEU A 255 14.63 14.53 -13.77
N LEU A 256 13.41 14.41 -14.26
CA LEU A 256 13.00 15.01 -15.54
C LEU A 256 12.59 16.47 -15.36
N SER A 257 12.66 17.25 -16.43
CA SER A 257 12.21 18.64 -16.48
C SER A 257 11.57 18.97 -17.82
N GLY A 258 10.89 20.11 -17.91
CA GLY A 258 10.33 20.63 -19.15
C GLY A 258 9.46 19.62 -19.90
N GLU A 259 9.70 19.48 -21.20
CA GLU A 259 8.88 18.65 -22.08
C GLU A 259 8.95 17.15 -21.74
N ASP A 260 10.08 16.66 -21.24
CA ASP A 260 10.21 15.24 -20.85
C ASP A 260 9.41 14.94 -19.58
N TYR A 261 9.37 15.85 -18.61
CA TYR A 261 8.49 15.75 -17.46
C TYR A 261 7.01 15.76 -17.88
N LYS A 262 6.63 16.68 -18.77
CA LYS A 262 5.27 16.76 -19.29
C LYS A 262 4.83 15.48 -19.99
N LYS A 263 5.66 14.92 -20.87
CA LYS A 263 5.38 13.64 -21.56
C LYS A 263 5.18 12.49 -20.58
N MET A 264 5.97 12.46 -19.49
CA MET A 264 5.82 11.46 -18.44
C MET A 264 4.46 11.60 -17.73
N GLU A 265 4.08 12.82 -17.30
CA GLU A 265 2.81 13.08 -16.62
C GLU A 265 1.58 12.83 -17.50
N GLU A 266 1.70 13.03 -18.82
CA GLU A 266 0.64 12.81 -19.79
C GLU A 266 0.57 11.36 -20.30
N ALA A 267 1.52 10.51 -19.94
CA ALA A 267 1.56 9.12 -20.40
C ALA A 267 0.31 8.34 -19.95
N VAL A 268 -0.30 7.61 -20.88
CA VAL A 268 -1.56 6.90 -20.67
C VAL A 268 -1.32 5.51 -20.08
N ASP A 269 -0.29 4.83 -20.57
CA ASP A 269 0.04 3.47 -20.20
C ASP A 269 1.56 3.25 -20.19
N GLY A 270 1.96 2.06 -19.72
CA GLY A 270 3.37 1.67 -19.69
C GLY A 270 4.25 2.51 -18.78
N LEU A 271 5.53 2.23 -18.81
CA LEU A 271 6.56 3.02 -18.13
C LEU A 271 6.96 4.19 -19.03
N ALA A 272 6.96 5.39 -18.48
CA ALA A 272 7.36 6.60 -19.17
C ALA A 272 8.37 7.38 -18.33
N GLY A 273 9.34 8.01 -19.00
CA GLY A 273 10.36 8.82 -18.36
C GLY A 273 11.14 8.03 -17.29
N ASN A 274 11.10 8.51 -16.06
CA ASN A 274 11.79 7.90 -14.92
C ASN A 274 10.84 7.18 -13.94
N MET A 275 9.75 6.63 -14.43
CA MET A 275 8.92 5.68 -13.69
C MET A 275 9.65 4.35 -13.58
N LEU A 276 9.81 3.84 -12.36
CA LEU A 276 10.38 2.52 -12.10
C LEU A 276 9.33 1.42 -12.16
N LEU A 277 8.12 1.75 -11.71
CA LEU A 277 6.97 0.86 -11.71
C LEU A 277 5.70 1.70 -11.91
N ARG A 278 4.80 1.22 -12.75
CA ARG A 278 3.44 1.74 -12.87
C ARG A 278 2.45 0.60 -12.68
N CYS A 279 1.54 0.78 -11.75
CA CYS A 279 0.48 -0.16 -11.42
C CYS A 279 -0.86 0.35 -11.94
N ASP A 280 -1.87 -0.52 -11.90
CA ASP A 280 -3.24 -0.20 -12.32
C ASP A 280 -3.30 0.34 -13.77
N ARG A 281 -2.55 -0.32 -14.65
CA ARG A 281 -2.52 -0.01 -16.07
C ARG A 281 -3.78 -0.56 -16.73
N SER A 282 -4.52 0.29 -17.43
CA SER A 282 -5.57 -0.19 -18.34
C SER A 282 -5.00 -0.31 -19.76
N PRO A 283 -4.99 -1.50 -20.36
CA PRO A 283 -4.56 -1.65 -21.75
C PRO A 283 -5.55 -1.02 -22.74
N VAL A 284 -6.73 -0.63 -22.29
CA VAL A 284 -7.79 -0.04 -23.12
C VAL A 284 -7.84 1.46 -22.86
N SER A 285 -6.79 2.17 -23.28
CA SER A 285 -6.72 3.63 -23.20
C SER A 285 -6.96 4.19 -21.78
N ASP A 286 -6.88 5.45 -21.61
CA ASP A 286 -7.08 6.33 -20.47
C ASP A 286 -8.34 6.07 -19.59
N HIS A 287 -8.71 4.80 -19.39
CA HIS A 287 -9.94 4.42 -18.69
C HIS A 287 -9.93 4.96 -17.26
N ALA A 288 -8.81 4.88 -16.56
CA ALA A 288 -8.70 5.39 -15.20
C ALA A 288 -8.94 6.91 -15.15
N PHE A 289 -8.29 7.67 -16.02
CA PHE A 289 -8.50 9.12 -16.09
C PHE A 289 -9.92 9.47 -16.52
N SER A 290 -10.41 8.88 -17.60
CA SER A 290 -11.76 9.18 -18.12
C SER A 290 -12.87 8.73 -17.15
N HIS A 291 -12.66 7.67 -16.38
CA HIS A 291 -13.63 7.20 -15.39
C HIS A 291 -13.59 8.01 -14.09
N LEU A 292 -12.43 8.34 -13.59
CA LEU A 292 -12.29 8.98 -12.27
C LEU A 292 -12.20 10.51 -12.33
N ASN A 293 -11.68 11.08 -13.42
CA ASN A 293 -11.57 12.54 -13.55
C ASN A 293 -12.90 13.29 -13.38
N PRO A 294 -14.05 12.82 -13.89
CA PRO A 294 -15.34 13.48 -13.65
C PRO A 294 -15.62 13.72 -12.17
N TYR A 295 -15.27 12.78 -11.28
CA TYR A 295 -15.45 12.95 -9.84
C TYR A 295 -14.59 14.10 -9.26
N PHE A 296 -13.35 14.27 -9.74
CA PHE A 296 -12.48 15.36 -9.32
C PHE A 296 -12.87 16.71 -9.97
N MET A 297 -13.66 16.69 -11.01
CA MET A 297 -14.20 17.91 -11.62
C MET A 297 -15.46 18.44 -10.94
N GLU A 298 -16.06 17.69 -10.03
CA GLU A 298 -17.23 18.13 -9.26
C GLU A 298 -16.86 19.14 -8.17
N ARG A 299 -15.64 19.02 -7.65
CA ARG A 299 -15.16 19.88 -6.57
C ARG A 299 -13.77 20.42 -6.90
N PRO A 300 -13.57 21.74 -6.90
CA PRO A 300 -12.27 22.31 -7.20
C PRO A 300 -11.24 22.02 -6.10
N LEU A 301 -9.98 22.12 -6.44
CA LEU A 301 -8.88 22.15 -5.49
C LEU A 301 -9.02 23.33 -4.55
N CYS A 302 -8.68 23.14 -3.27
CA CYS A 302 -8.79 24.19 -2.27
C CYS A 302 -7.80 25.33 -2.53
N ALA A 303 -8.16 26.52 -2.11
CA ALA A 303 -7.34 27.72 -2.31
C ALA A 303 -5.94 27.56 -1.67
N ARG A 304 -5.83 26.88 -0.52
CA ARG A 304 -4.55 26.60 0.14
C ARG A 304 -3.61 25.77 -0.73
N PHE A 305 -4.12 24.71 -1.37
CA PHE A 305 -3.30 23.89 -2.26
C PHE A 305 -2.83 24.68 -3.48
N VAL A 306 -3.73 25.42 -4.14
CA VAL A 306 -3.38 26.23 -5.33
C VAL A 306 -2.39 27.35 -4.99
N LYS A 307 -2.47 27.92 -3.79
CA LYS A 307 -1.52 28.94 -3.27
C LYS A 307 -0.06 28.42 -3.22
N LEU A 308 0.15 27.11 -3.08
CA LEU A 308 1.49 26.53 -3.09
C LEU A 308 2.25 26.74 -4.40
N PHE A 309 1.54 26.97 -5.49
CA PHE A 309 2.11 27.29 -6.82
C PHE A 309 2.30 28.81 -6.96
N ALA A 310 3.11 29.38 -6.07
CA ALA A 310 3.34 30.84 -6.04
C ALA A 310 3.94 31.37 -7.35
N GLU A 311 4.72 30.55 -8.05
CA GLU A 311 5.35 30.87 -9.34
C GLU A 311 4.40 30.75 -10.53
N LYS A 312 3.17 30.23 -10.33
CA LYS A 312 2.12 30.10 -11.37
C LYS A 312 2.65 29.44 -12.65
N ASP A 313 2.48 30.10 -13.79
CA ASP A 313 2.85 29.57 -15.11
C ASP A 313 4.34 29.25 -15.28
N LYS A 314 5.19 29.66 -14.35
CA LYS A 314 6.60 29.24 -14.32
C LYS A 314 6.78 27.83 -13.72
N ASP A 315 5.86 27.38 -12.88
CA ASP A 315 5.84 26.00 -12.39
C ASP A 315 5.04 25.13 -13.37
N ILE A 316 5.72 24.22 -14.06
CA ILE A 316 5.09 23.39 -15.10
C ILE A 316 3.88 22.59 -14.57
N ARG A 317 3.88 22.23 -13.29
CA ARG A 317 2.77 21.53 -12.65
C ARG A 317 1.51 22.37 -12.55
N TYR A 318 1.63 23.70 -12.43
CA TYR A 318 0.48 24.62 -12.33
C TYR A 318 -0.47 24.48 -13.51
N THR A 319 0.06 24.38 -14.72
CA THR A 319 -0.74 24.25 -15.95
C THR A 319 -1.14 22.81 -16.25
N LEU A 320 -0.33 21.83 -15.81
CA LEU A 320 -0.60 20.41 -16.04
C LEU A 320 -1.67 19.86 -15.09
N TYR A 321 -1.70 20.32 -13.83
CA TYR A 321 -2.46 19.67 -12.77
C TYR A 321 -3.90 20.17 -12.65
N PHE A 322 -4.18 21.41 -13.02
CA PHE A 322 -5.53 21.96 -12.90
C PHE A 322 -5.77 23.14 -13.86
N ASN A 323 -7.03 23.41 -14.13
CA ASN A 323 -7.46 24.50 -14.99
C ASN A 323 -7.74 25.80 -14.19
N LYS A 324 -8.13 26.88 -14.88
CA LYS A 324 -8.44 28.19 -14.28
C LYS A 324 -9.56 28.15 -13.24
N ARG A 325 -10.44 27.14 -13.27
CA ARG A 325 -11.48 26.90 -12.26
C ARG A 325 -11.00 26.03 -11.11
N ARG A 326 -9.71 25.73 -11.04
CA ARG A 326 -9.07 24.83 -10.06
C ARG A 326 -9.56 23.36 -10.16
N LEU A 327 -10.12 22.97 -11.29
CA LEU A 327 -10.55 21.60 -11.53
C LEU A 327 -9.38 20.76 -12.04
N ASN A 328 -9.34 19.50 -11.63
CA ASN A 328 -8.27 18.59 -11.92
C ASN A 328 -8.07 18.30 -13.40
N ASN A 329 -6.81 18.31 -13.84
CA ASN A 329 -6.34 17.83 -15.14
C ASN A 329 -5.27 16.74 -15.02
N LYS A 330 -4.68 16.54 -13.82
CA LYS A 330 -3.62 15.54 -13.62
C LYS A 330 -4.18 14.14 -13.74
N ARG A 331 -3.40 13.24 -14.32
CA ARG A 331 -3.67 11.81 -14.33
C ARG A 331 -3.31 11.18 -13.01
N PHE A 332 -3.99 10.09 -12.68
CA PHE A 332 -3.62 9.25 -11.54
C PHE A 332 -2.30 8.56 -11.80
N PHE A 333 -1.53 8.41 -10.75
CA PHE A 333 -0.37 7.56 -10.76
C PHE A 333 -0.36 6.64 -9.54
N SER A 334 -0.10 5.37 -9.79
CA SER A 334 0.17 4.36 -8.79
C SER A 334 1.43 3.60 -9.20
N GLY A 335 2.38 3.47 -8.30
CA GLY A 335 3.65 2.84 -8.60
C GLY A 335 4.84 3.46 -7.89
N LEU A 336 5.99 3.49 -8.56
CA LEU A 336 7.24 4.06 -8.09
C LEU A 336 7.84 4.97 -9.17
N ARG A 337 8.21 6.20 -8.82
CA ARG A 337 8.88 7.13 -9.71
C ARG A 337 9.95 7.95 -8.97
N THR A 338 10.95 8.39 -9.69
CA THR A 338 12.14 9.03 -9.11
C THR A 338 11.83 10.26 -8.25
N ALA A 339 10.85 11.07 -8.64
CA ALA A 339 10.54 12.29 -7.90
C ALA A 339 10.16 12.01 -6.44
N GLU A 340 9.47 10.89 -6.15
CA GLU A 340 9.18 10.48 -4.78
C GLU A 340 10.45 10.18 -3.99
N PHE A 341 11.41 9.45 -4.59
CA PHE A 341 12.66 9.11 -3.93
C PHE A 341 13.55 10.33 -3.72
N TYR A 342 13.50 11.29 -4.63
CA TYR A 342 14.17 12.57 -4.43
C TYR A 342 13.60 13.30 -3.21
N LEU A 343 12.28 13.33 -3.06
CA LEU A 343 11.60 13.93 -1.91
C LEU A 343 11.90 13.17 -0.61
N ILE A 344 11.97 11.83 -0.64
CA ILE A 344 12.37 11.00 0.49
C ILE A 344 13.81 11.34 0.92
N SER A 345 14.74 11.42 -0.01
CA SER A 345 16.14 11.75 0.28
C SER A 345 16.27 13.17 0.85
N MET A 346 15.59 14.14 0.26
CA MET A 346 15.61 15.54 0.70
C MET A 346 15.08 15.71 2.13
N GLU A 347 13.92 15.12 2.44
CA GLU A 347 13.33 15.19 3.78
C GLU A 347 14.16 14.40 4.79
N SER A 348 14.73 13.26 4.38
CA SER A 348 15.65 12.49 5.23
C SER A 348 16.90 13.29 5.57
N ALA A 349 17.51 14.01 4.63
CA ALA A 349 18.63 14.90 4.90
C ALA A 349 18.27 15.95 5.95
N TYR A 350 17.08 16.53 5.88
CA TYR A 350 16.58 17.46 6.88
C TYR A 350 16.54 16.82 8.27
N HIS A 351 15.94 15.63 8.42
CA HIS A 351 15.81 14.94 9.72
C HIS A 351 17.16 14.42 10.27
N LEU A 352 18.14 14.16 9.40
CA LEU A 352 19.52 13.84 9.78
C LEU A 352 20.32 15.08 10.23
N GLY A 353 19.72 16.26 10.18
CA GLY A 353 20.34 17.52 10.60
C GLY A 353 21.12 18.25 9.48
N ASP A 354 21.25 17.66 8.30
CA ASP A 354 21.91 18.30 7.15
C ASP A 354 20.99 19.27 6.42
N ARG A 355 20.79 20.43 7.06
CA ARG A 355 19.93 21.51 6.52
C ARG A 355 20.49 22.10 5.23
N THR A 356 21.79 22.07 5.06
CA THR A 356 22.46 22.59 3.86
C THR A 356 22.15 21.70 2.67
N GLU A 357 22.30 20.39 2.82
CA GLU A 357 21.96 19.44 1.77
C GLU A 357 20.46 19.44 1.48
N ALA A 358 19.59 19.47 2.50
CA ALA A 358 18.16 19.55 2.32
C ALA A 358 17.75 20.80 1.50
N LEU A 359 18.35 21.96 1.77
CA LEU A 359 18.11 23.20 1.00
C LEU A 359 18.66 23.10 -0.43
N ARG A 360 19.85 22.51 -0.61
CA ARG A 360 20.42 22.28 -1.94
C ARG A 360 19.49 21.40 -2.78
N MET A 361 19.04 20.29 -2.21
CA MET A 361 18.12 19.38 -2.87
C MET A 361 16.76 20.03 -3.16
N LEU A 362 16.23 20.83 -2.24
CA LEU A 362 15.00 21.59 -2.47
C LEU A 362 15.13 22.53 -3.69
N ASN A 363 16.24 23.26 -3.77
CA ASN A 363 16.50 24.18 -4.89
C ASN A 363 16.66 23.42 -6.21
N GLU A 364 17.37 22.31 -6.22
CA GLU A 364 17.55 21.47 -7.39
C GLU A 364 16.19 20.90 -7.87
N PHE A 365 15.40 20.33 -6.96
CA PHE A 365 14.07 19.82 -7.28
C PHE A 365 13.18 20.89 -7.91
N ARG A 366 13.15 22.07 -7.29
CA ARG A 366 12.36 23.22 -7.77
C ARG A 366 12.84 23.71 -9.15
N ALA A 367 14.14 23.72 -9.41
CA ALA A 367 14.69 24.09 -10.71
C ALA A 367 14.26 23.14 -11.84
N HIS A 368 13.97 21.88 -11.54
CA HIS A 368 13.38 20.91 -12.50
C HIS A 368 11.88 21.13 -12.74
N ARG A 369 11.22 21.96 -11.96
CA ARG A 369 9.77 22.22 -12.08
C ARG A 369 9.43 23.65 -12.45
N ILE A 370 10.32 24.58 -12.15
CA ILE A 370 10.09 26.02 -12.26
C ILE A 370 11.12 26.65 -13.20
N SER A 371 10.67 27.38 -14.22
CA SER A 371 11.58 28.04 -15.17
C SER A 371 11.02 29.41 -15.59
N PRO A 372 11.82 30.51 -15.44
CA PRO A 372 13.09 30.60 -14.73
C PRO A 372 12.92 30.44 -13.23
N TYR A 373 13.91 29.81 -12.57
CA TYR A 373 13.92 29.57 -11.14
C TYR A 373 14.94 30.46 -10.42
N THR A 374 14.56 30.99 -9.25
CA THR A 374 15.46 31.66 -8.32
C THR A 374 15.62 30.84 -7.05
N ALA A 375 16.84 30.45 -6.74
CA ALA A 375 17.13 29.59 -5.60
C ALA A 375 16.84 30.28 -4.26
N TYR A 376 16.29 29.53 -3.32
CA TYR A 376 16.17 29.97 -1.94
C TYR A 376 17.51 29.92 -1.21
N THR A 377 17.67 30.86 -0.32
CA THR A 377 18.64 30.79 0.80
C THR A 377 17.86 30.55 2.09
N MET A 378 18.54 30.23 3.19
CA MET A 378 17.86 30.10 4.49
C MET A 378 17.12 31.40 4.90
N GLY A 379 17.61 32.55 4.48
CA GLY A 379 16.99 33.85 4.77
C GLY A 379 15.87 34.26 3.81
N THR A 380 15.71 33.59 2.68
CA THR A 380 14.68 33.91 1.65
C THR A 380 13.60 32.84 1.55
N LEU A 381 13.67 31.77 2.38
CA LEU A 381 12.58 30.80 2.50
C LEU A 381 11.28 31.49 2.93
N PRO A 382 10.13 31.14 2.32
CA PRO A 382 8.84 31.63 2.79
C PRO A 382 8.62 31.31 4.29
N PRO A 383 8.01 32.22 5.05
CA PRO A 383 7.68 31.93 6.46
C PRO A 383 6.68 30.77 6.54
N VAL A 384 6.64 30.13 7.69
CA VAL A 384 5.65 29.07 7.97
C VAL A 384 4.24 29.64 7.85
N ASP A 385 3.42 29.00 7.00
CA ASP A 385 2.04 29.40 6.77
C ASP A 385 1.16 28.96 7.96
N ALA A 386 0.59 29.95 8.66
CA ALA A 386 -0.27 29.69 9.81
C ALA A 386 -1.61 29.02 9.43
N ASP A 387 -2.02 29.08 8.17
CA ASP A 387 -3.28 28.49 7.70
C ASP A 387 -3.13 27.02 7.24
N GLU A 388 -1.89 26.51 7.13
CA GLU A 388 -1.67 25.09 6.81
C GLU A 388 -2.15 24.16 7.94
N ASN A 389 -2.69 22.99 7.59
CA ASN A 389 -3.14 22.01 8.58
C ASN A 389 -1.99 21.35 9.32
N ILE A 390 -0.92 20.98 8.61
CA ILE A 390 0.28 20.43 9.23
C ILE A 390 1.02 21.54 9.98
N LYS A 391 1.20 21.38 11.29
CA LYS A 391 1.92 22.32 12.16
C LYS A 391 3.23 21.77 12.69
N VAL A 392 3.36 20.44 12.68
CA VAL A 392 4.53 19.71 13.17
C VAL A 392 4.99 18.71 12.11
N ASP A 393 6.26 18.37 12.14
CA ASP A 393 6.80 17.28 11.34
C ASP A 393 6.52 15.90 11.96
N CYS A 394 7.01 14.86 11.33
CA CYS A 394 6.81 13.48 11.78
C CYS A 394 7.48 13.15 13.14
N THR A 395 8.35 14.01 13.64
CA THR A 395 8.95 13.91 15.00
C THR A 395 8.13 14.65 16.06
N GLY A 396 7.07 15.36 15.65
CA GLY A 396 6.29 16.24 16.52
C GLY A 396 6.91 17.62 16.74
N THR A 397 8.00 17.94 16.03
CA THR A 397 8.67 19.24 16.11
C THR A 397 7.91 20.27 15.26
N ALA A 398 7.76 21.49 15.76
CA ALA A 398 7.15 22.59 15.01
C ALA A 398 7.88 22.84 13.69
N LEU A 399 7.11 23.08 12.62
CA LEU A 399 7.69 23.29 11.30
C LEU A 399 8.62 24.49 11.27
N THR A 400 9.78 24.30 10.62
CA THR A 400 10.64 25.40 10.19
C THR A 400 10.26 25.83 8.76
N PRO A 401 10.67 27.04 8.31
CA PRO A 401 10.46 27.46 6.91
C PRO A 401 10.98 26.43 5.89
N LEU A 402 12.15 25.82 6.14
CA LEU A 402 12.71 24.80 5.27
C LEU A 402 11.85 23.52 5.24
N MET A 403 11.43 23.03 6.41
CA MET A 403 10.61 21.83 6.47
C MET A 403 9.26 22.04 5.79
N GLN A 404 8.62 23.19 6.02
CA GLN A 404 7.38 23.47 5.31
C GLN A 404 7.56 23.55 3.80
N ALA A 405 8.66 24.14 3.32
CA ALA A 405 8.95 24.20 1.90
C ALA A 405 9.15 22.79 1.29
N ILE A 406 9.80 21.88 2.03
CA ILE A 406 9.96 20.47 1.65
C ILE A 406 8.59 19.78 1.56
N LEU A 407 7.75 19.89 2.58
CA LEU A 407 6.39 19.32 2.59
C LEU A 407 5.51 19.91 1.48
N ASN A 408 5.65 21.21 1.19
CA ASN A 408 4.92 21.84 0.10
C ASN A 408 5.30 21.28 -1.27
N GLU A 409 6.59 21.01 -1.52
CA GLU A 409 7.01 20.37 -2.77
C GLU A 409 6.51 18.93 -2.85
N ARG A 410 6.54 18.16 -1.74
CA ARG A 410 5.96 16.82 -1.67
C ARG A 410 4.46 16.84 -1.99
N ARG A 411 3.70 17.71 -1.33
CA ARG A 411 2.25 17.86 -1.54
C ARG A 411 1.91 18.21 -2.99
N LYS A 412 2.68 19.13 -3.63
CA LYS A 412 2.49 19.48 -5.03
C LYS A 412 2.81 18.30 -5.97
N GLU A 413 3.96 17.68 -5.76
CA GLU A 413 4.47 16.64 -6.67
C GLU A 413 3.63 15.38 -6.65
N LEU A 414 3.26 14.90 -5.45
CA LEU A 414 2.57 13.63 -5.25
C LEU A 414 1.04 13.77 -5.20
N TYR A 415 0.50 14.89 -5.66
CA TYR A 415 -0.94 15.07 -5.84
C TYR A 415 -1.50 13.99 -6.77
N LEU A 416 -2.62 13.37 -6.42
CA LEU A 416 -3.25 12.22 -7.09
C LEU A 416 -2.38 10.94 -7.15
N GLU A 417 -1.58 10.71 -6.10
CA GLU A 417 -0.81 9.47 -5.91
C GLU A 417 -1.16 8.77 -4.59
N GLY A 418 -2.20 9.25 -3.91
CA GLY A 418 -2.66 8.69 -2.63
C GLY A 418 -1.73 9.00 -1.44
N ASP A 419 -0.80 9.94 -1.59
CA ASP A 419 0.19 10.28 -0.57
C ASP A 419 -0.36 11.20 0.52
N ARG A 420 -1.21 12.18 0.18
CA ARG A 420 -1.59 13.29 1.07
C ARG A 420 -2.21 12.86 2.39
N PHE A 421 -3.09 11.87 2.39
CA PHE A 421 -3.69 11.35 3.62
C PHE A 421 -2.63 10.79 4.58
N PHE A 422 -1.65 10.09 4.06
CA PHE A 422 -0.55 9.52 4.84
C PHE A 422 0.47 10.57 5.26
N GLU A 423 0.68 11.60 4.46
CA GLU A 423 1.50 12.76 4.84
C GLU A 423 0.88 13.49 6.05
N LEU A 424 -0.44 13.70 6.04
CA LEU A 424 -1.19 14.23 7.19
C LEU A 424 -1.08 13.30 8.40
N LYS A 425 -1.24 11.98 8.19
CA LYS A 425 -1.10 10.97 9.26
C LYS A 425 0.27 11.03 9.91
N ARG A 426 1.35 11.13 9.12
CA ARG A 426 2.72 11.12 9.61
C ARG A 426 3.09 12.43 10.32
N ASN A 427 2.57 13.57 9.87
CA ASN A 427 2.91 14.90 10.35
C ASN A 427 1.81 15.45 11.28
N GLY A 428 1.68 14.86 12.46
CA GLY A 428 0.87 15.38 13.56
C GLY A 428 -0.60 14.99 13.54
N ARG A 429 -1.13 14.39 12.49
CA ARG A 429 -2.55 14.01 12.37
C ARG A 429 -3.46 15.23 12.65
N PRO A 430 -3.37 16.30 11.84
CA PRO A 430 -4.13 17.51 12.07
C PRO A 430 -5.63 17.27 12.00
N GLU A 431 -6.37 17.88 12.88
CA GLU A 431 -7.82 17.89 12.84
C GLU A 431 -8.30 19.01 11.93
N PHE A 432 -9.15 18.68 10.98
CA PHE A 432 -9.76 19.65 10.08
C PHE A 432 -11.18 19.22 9.71
N TRP A 433 -12.00 20.18 9.32
CA TRP A 433 -13.36 19.88 8.91
C TRP A 433 -13.46 19.54 7.42
N ALA A 434 -14.32 18.59 7.12
CA ALA A 434 -14.69 18.17 5.79
C ALA A 434 -16.21 18.18 5.66
N THR A 435 -16.73 18.13 4.43
CA THR A 435 -18.16 18.02 4.20
C THR A 435 -18.53 16.69 3.58
N SER A 436 -19.62 16.11 4.04
CA SER A 436 -20.23 14.95 3.43
C SER A 436 -21.75 15.11 3.46
N ASN A 437 -22.42 14.89 2.34
CA ASN A 437 -23.88 15.00 2.22
C ASN A 437 -24.48 16.33 2.75
N GLY A 438 -23.76 17.46 2.52
CA GLY A 438 -24.18 18.79 2.99
C GLY A 438 -23.95 19.05 4.47
N LEU A 439 -23.42 18.09 5.21
CA LEU A 439 -23.11 18.22 6.63
C LEU A 439 -21.61 18.44 6.87
N LYS A 440 -21.28 19.11 7.95
CA LYS A 440 -19.90 19.37 8.38
C LYS A 440 -19.46 18.33 9.41
N TYR A 441 -18.32 17.72 9.15
CA TYR A 441 -17.69 16.73 10.04
C TYR A 441 -16.25 17.15 10.33
N THR A 442 -15.69 16.67 11.43
CA THR A 442 -14.28 16.86 11.77
C THR A 442 -13.54 15.54 11.50
N THR A 443 -12.45 15.61 10.75
CA THR A 443 -11.47 14.52 10.68
C THR A 443 -10.66 14.57 11.97
N GLU A 444 -10.84 13.61 12.86
CA GLU A 444 -10.20 13.54 14.16
C GLU A 444 -8.92 12.71 14.12
N LYS A 445 -8.03 12.89 15.11
CA LYS A 445 -6.72 12.21 15.15
C LYS A 445 -6.79 10.70 15.05
N PHE A 446 -7.77 10.05 15.68
CA PHE A 446 -7.87 8.58 15.63
C PHE A 446 -8.24 8.06 14.25
N MET A 447 -8.95 8.85 13.44
CA MET A 447 -9.45 8.45 12.11
C MET A 447 -8.34 8.21 11.08
N TYR A 448 -7.13 8.69 11.34
CA TYR A 448 -5.98 8.38 10.48
C TYR A 448 -5.46 6.96 10.64
N THR A 449 -5.83 6.25 11.70
CA THR A 449 -5.45 4.86 11.94
C THR A 449 -6.70 4.01 11.89
N PHE A 450 -6.79 3.11 10.92
CA PHE A 450 -8.01 2.36 10.67
C PHE A 450 -8.28 1.31 11.75
N PRO A 451 -9.57 1.00 12.03
CA PRO A 451 -9.94 0.00 12.99
C PRO A 451 -9.60 -1.40 12.49
N LEU A 452 -9.30 -2.30 13.43
CA LEU A 452 -9.28 -3.74 13.14
C LEU A 452 -10.71 -4.22 12.89
N PRO A 453 -10.90 -5.25 12.01
CA PRO A 453 -12.23 -5.73 11.69
C PRO A 453 -12.98 -6.23 12.93
N PRO A 454 -14.26 -5.89 13.11
CA PRO A 454 -15.07 -6.38 14.22
C PRO A 454 -15.17 -7.92 14.27
N ALA A 455 -15.22 -8.57 13.12
CA ALA A 455 -15.26 -10.03 13.04
C ALA A 455 -14.00 -10.68 13.64
N ASP A 456 -12.81 -10.12 13.37
CA ASP A 456 -11.56 -10.64 13.91
C ASP A 456 -11.47 -10.45 15.43
N LEU A 457 -11.96 -9.31 15.94
CA LEU A 457 -12.03 -9.05 17.38
C LEU A 457 -12.99 -10.01 18.11
N GLN A 458 -14.08 -10.43 17.45
CA GLN A 458 -15.01 -11.41 18.01
C GLN A 458 -14.42 -12.81 18.11
N VAL A 459 -13.68 -13.24 17.08
CA VAL A 459 -13.10 -14.60 17.04
C VAL A 459 -11.78 -14.70 17.79
N ASN A 460 -11.09 -13.59 18.04
CA ASN A 460 -9.85 -13.51 18.79
C ASN A 460 -9.94 -12.43 19.89
N PRO A 461 -10.44 -12.79 21.11
CA PRO A 461 -10.55 -11.83 22.22
C PRO A 461 -9.23 -11.23 22.70
N GLY A 462 -8.09 -11.79 22.28
CA GLY A 462 -6.76 -11.24 22.57
C GLY A 462 -6.34 -10.09 21.67
N LEU A 463 -7.08 -9.80 20.60
CA LEU A 463 -6.84 -8.64 19.73
C LEU A 463 -7.28 -7.35 20.42
N VAL A 464 -6.40 -6.37 20.43
CA VAL A 464 -6.65 -5.03 20.97
C VAL A 464 -6.96 -4.07 19.81
N GLN A 465 -8.12 -3.39 19.90
CA GLN A 465 -8.53 -2.38 18.91
C GLN A 465 -7.64 -1.14 18.98
N ASN A 466 -7.57 -0.39 17.89
CA ASN A 466 -6.93 0.92 17.86
C ASN A 466 -7.71 1.94 18.71
N PRO A 467 -7.00 2.89 19.36
CA PRO A 467 -7.64 3.93 20.16
C PRO A 467 -8.69 4.73 19.38
N GLY A 468 -9.76 5.13 20.05
CA GLY A 468 -10.84 5.94 19.48
C GLY A 468 -12.01 5.15 18.90
N TYR A 469 -11.89 3.82 18.75
CA TYR A 469 -12.94 2.96 18.18
C TYR A 469 -13.73 2.15 19.21
N THR A 470 -13.27 2.03 20.41
CA THR A 470 -13.94 1.27 21.49
C THR A 470 -15.28 1.87 21.91
N GLU A 471 -15.47 3.17 21.69
CA GLU A 471 -16.71 3.88 22.04
C GLU A 471 -17.67 4.06 20.86
N VAL A 472 -17.19 3.97 19.62
CA VAL A 472 -17.96 4.27 18.40
C VAL A 472 -18.62 3.02 17.80
N LEU A 473 -18.07 1.83 18.04
CA LEU A 473 -18.53 0.58 17.39
C LEU A 473 -19.63 -0.17 18.16
N TYR A 474 -20.05 0.30 19.33
CA TYR A 474 -21.04 -0.38 20.19
C TYR A 474 -22.27 0.49 20.53
N ASN A 475 -22.41 1.65 19.93
CA ASN A 475 -23.61 2.48 19.95
C ASN A 475 -24.26 2.46 18.55
#